data_551390a3fb59738bcad39aa49f544172
#
_entry.id   551390a3fb59738bcad39aa49f544172
#
_cell.length_a   1.000
_cell.length_b   1.000
_cell.length_c   1.000
_cell.angle_alpha   90.00
_cell.angle_beta   90.00
_cell.angle_gamma   90.00
#
_symmetry.space_group_name_H-M   'P 1'
#
loop_
_entity.id
_entity.type
_entity.pdbx_description
1 polymer ?
#
loop_
_entity_poly.entity_id
_entity_poly.type
_entity_poly.pdbx_seq_one_letter_code
_entity_poly.pdbx_strand_id
1 'polypeptide(L)'
;MVYSQIEDLPLQDSAHVVHGNALQIDWAEVLDPSECSYIIGNPPFLGYSRLNAEQKQDRALIFGKSGGVLDYVACWYGKAAGFMAANREIETAFVSTNSICQGQQVAPLWQPLFEAGIIINFAHRTFVWANEASDQAHVYYVIVEFSYQEREHKWVWDYRRASEEERAALGLAAGAQIGERKSVSHLNGYLADAPDVFLARRSKPISDVPEMNAGGKPTEGGNLLLTPAERAELIAAEPRAEKWIRKFSMGAEFINGRDRYCLWLVDITPSELQSMPAVMERVKAVREMRLKSSKIATRAKADTPWLFDEIRYTGEGAYIGVPAVSSERRKYIPMGFVDDGMIPGNELYFVLTNSTYVFGVLMSRVHNAWMRAVTGRLEMGYRYVNTIVYNNLVWPEVTSAQRTQIEVLAQAVLDARTNYPEATLADLYDPDNDYLSPELKAAHEALDAAVERAYGRGPGCTENEIVVHLFKLYEQASNQA
;
A
#
# COMPACT_ATOMS: atom_id res chain seq x y z
N MET A 1 -24.51 -40.23 15.84
CA MET A 1 -24.17 -39.92 14.43
C MET A 1 -25.46 -39.65 13.70
N VAL A 2 -25.79 -38.41 13.44
CA VAL A 2 -26.92 -38.05 12.56
C VAL A 2 -26.29 -37.80 11.21
N TYR A 3 -26.45 -38.73 10.29
CA TYR A 3 -26.18 -38.49 8.88
C TYR A 3 -27.30 -37.55 8.40
N SER A 4 -26.98 -36.28 8.18
CA SER A 4 -27.82 -35.44 7.33
C SER A 4 -27.77 -36.06 5.93
N GLN A 5 -28.91 -36.46 5.39
CA GLN A 5 -29.04 -36.74 3.97
C GLN A 5 -28.74 -35.44 3.27
N ILE A 6 -27.56 -35.38 2.65
CA ILE A 6 -27.28 -34.36 1.61
C ILE A 6 -28.22 -34.79 0.48
N GLU A 7 -29.26 -34.01 0.20
CA GLU A 7 -29.99 -34.14 -1.06
C GLU A 7 -28.96 -33.96 -2.15
N ASP A 8 -28.71 -35.00 -2.93
CA ASP A 8 -27.89 -34.90 -4.13
C ASP A 8 -28.51 -33.79 -5.01
N LEU A 9 -27.78 -32.71 -5.20
CA LEU A 9 -28.15 -31.70 -6.20
C LEU A 9 -28.36 -32.44 -7.52
N PRO A 10 -29.53 -32.29 -8.17
CA PRO A 10 -29.78 -32.97 -9.42
C PRO A 10 -28.76 -32.49 -10.43
N LEU A 11 -27.74 -33.32 -10.69
CA LEU A 11 -26.80 -33.10 -11.78
C LEU A 11 -27.61 -33.21 -13.08
N GLN A 12 -27.97 -32.05 -13.62
CA GLN A 12 -28.55 -32.02 -14.97
C GLN A 12 -27.39 -32.14 -15.98
N ASP A 13 -27.52 -33.03 -16.96
CA ASP A 13 -26.56 -33.24 -18.05
C ASP A 13 -26.47 -32.04 -19.04
N SER A 14 -26.80 -30.83 -18.59
CA SER A 14 -26.99 -29.64 -19.41
C SER A 14 -25.91 -28.56 -19.22
N ALA A 15 -24.73 -28.90 -18.71
CA ALA A 15 -23.63 -27.94 -18.63
C ALA A 15 -23.13 -27.59 -20.05
N HIS A 16 -23.32 -26.35 -20.46
CA HIS A 16 -22.78 -25.82 -21.72
C HIS A 16 -21.36 -25.30 -21.48
N VAL A 17 -20.36 -26.03 -21.97
CA VAL A 17 -18.95 -25.64 -21.81
C VAL A 17 -18.37 -25.22 -23.16
N VAL A 18 -17.91 -23.98 -23.24
CA VAL A 18 -17.24 -23.44 -24.44
C VAL A 18 -15.75 -23.25 -24.14
N HIS A 19 -14.90 -23.85 -24.97
CA HIS A 19 -13.44 -23.72 -24.87
C HIS A 19 -12.96 -22.48 -25.63
N GLY A 20 -12.23 -21.58 -24.93
CA GLY A 20 -11.63 -20.39 -25.55
C GLY A 20 -11.22 -19.36 -24.52
N ASN A 21 -10.71 -18.20 -24.99
CA ASN A 21 -10.40 -17.06 -24.13
C ASN A 21 -11.71 -16.35 -23.73
N ALA A 22 -12.11 -16.48 -22.47
CA ALA A 22 -13.34 -15.90 -21.94
C ALA A 22 -13.46 -14.38 -22.14
N LEU A 23 -12.36 -13.65 -22.26
CA LEU A 23 -12.36 -12.21 -22.48
C LEU A 23 -12.58 -11.83 -23.95
N GLN A 24 -12.31 -12.75 -24.89
CA GLN A 24 -12.46 -12.55 -26.34
C GLN A 24 -13.77 -13.12 -26.87
N ILE A 25 -14.26 -14.23 -26.29
CA ILE A 25 -15.56 -14.83 -26.68
C ILE A 25 -16.68 -13.85 -26.33
N ASP A 26 -17.67 -13.73 -27.24
CA ASP A 26 -18.93 -13.05 -26.88
C ASP A 26 -19.76 -13.98 -25.99
N TRP A 27 -20.01 -13.56 -24.75
CA TRP A 27 -20.79 -14.37 -23.80
C TRP A 27 -22.24 -14.53 -24.24
N ALA A 28 -22.79 -13.60 -25.06
CA ALA A 28 -24.14 -13.73 -25.60
C ALA A 28 -24.28 -14.86 -26.64
N GLU A 29 -23.18 -15.30 -27.27
CA GLU A 29 -23.16 -16.49 -28.12
C GLU A 29 -23.16 -17.79 -27.30
N VAL A 30 -22.76 -17.73 -26.02
CA VAL A 30 -22.75 -18.89 -25.11
C VAL A 30 -24.06 -19.05 -24.37
N LEU A 31 -24.63 -17.95 -23.89
CA LEU A 31 -25.89 -17.89 -23.18
C LEU A 31 -26.58 -16.54 -23.46
N ASP A 32 -27.85 -16.60 -23.88
CA ASP A 32 -28.63 -15.37 -24.04
C ASP A 32 -28.72 -14.62 -22.70
N PRO A 33 -28.41 -13.33 -22.65
CA PRO A 33 -28.50 -12.57 -21.40
C PRO A 33 -29.86 -12.66 -20.70
N SER A 34 -30.97 -12.84 -21.47
CA SER A 34 -32.31 -12.99 -20.91
C SER A 34 -32.51 -14.30 -20.12
N GLU A 35 -31.69 -15.29 -20.34
CA GLU A 35 -31.72 -16.59 -19.65
C GLU A 35 -30.71 -16.66 -18.49
N CYS A 36 -29.84 -15.61 -18.31
CA CYS A 36 -28.84 -15.56 -17.27
C CYS A 36 -29.37 -14.84 -16.04
N SER A 37 -29.28 -15.48 -14.89
CA SER A 37 -29.62 -14.88 -13.59
C SER A 37 -28.36 -14.47 -12.79
N TYR A 38 -27.30 -15.28 -12.85
CA TYR A 38 -26.11 -15.11 -12.03
C TYR A 38 -24.84 -15.35 -12.83
N ILE A 39 -23.82 -14.54 -12.57
CA ILE A 39 -22.44 -14.76 -13.00
C ILE A 39 -21.58 -14.95 -11.78
N ILE A 40 -21.01 -16.13 -11.62
CA ILE A 40 -20.16 -16.45 -10.47
C ILE A 40 -18.81 -16.97 -10.97
N GLY A 41 -17.71 -16.51 -10.40
CA GLY A 41 -16.41 -16.96 -10.86
C GLY A 41 -15.25 -16.66 -9.92
N ASN A 42 -14.16 -17.35 -10.19
CA ASN A 42 -12.84 -17.09 -9.62
C ASN A 42 -11.86 -16.86 -10.78
N PRO A 43 -11.84 -15.64 -11.35
CA PRO A 43 -10.98 -15.32 -12.48
C PRO A 43 -9.49 -15.38 -12.12
N PRO A 44 -8.59 -15.59 -13.09
CA PRO A 44 -7.17 -15.76 -12.82
C PRO A 44 -6.53 -14.50 -12.24
N PHE A 45 -5.72 -14.68 -11.18
CA PHE A 45 -5.00 -13.61 -10.47
C PHE A 45 -3.61 -13.43 -11.06
N LEU A 46 -3.44 -12.38 -11.86
CA LEU A 46 -2.14 -12.02 -12.42
C LEU A 46 -1.93 -10.51 -12.34
N GLY A 47 -0.89 -10.10 -11.60
CA GLY A 47 -0.55 -8.69 -11.41
C GLY A 47 -0.20 -8.01 -12.73
N TYR A 48 -0.61 -6.76 -12.90
CA TYR A 48 -0.45 -5.98 -14.14
C TYR A 48 0.99 -5.93 -14.69
N SER A 49 1.99 -6.01 -13.84
CA SER A 49 3.40 -5.99 -14.22
C SER A 49 3.91 -7.31 -14.83
N ARG A 50 3.15 -8.40 -14.61
CA ARG A 50 3.48 -9.76 -15.07
C ARG A 50 2.70 -10.19 -16.32
N LEU A 51 1.79 -9.34 -16.82
CA LEU A 51 0.99 -9.64 -18.00
C LEU A 51 1.88 -9.80 -19.25
N ASN A 52 1.63 -10.85 -20.03
CA ASN A 52 2.23 -11.03 -21.34
C ASN A 52 1.57 -10.09 -22.38
N ALA A 53 1.97 -10.20 -23.66
CA ALA A 53 1.48 -9.31 -24.72
C ALA A 53 -0.02 -9.53 -25.00
N GLU A 54 -0.48 -10.77 -25.04
CA GLU A 54 -1.87 -11.13 -25.28
C GLU A 54 -2.79 -10.63 -24.16
N GLN A 55 -2.42 -10.91 -22.91
CA GLN A 55 -3.17 -10.43 -21.74
C GLN A 55 -3.24 -8.90 -21.63
N LYS A 56 -2.19 -8.19 -22.09
CA LYS A 56 -2.24 -6.73 -22.22
C LYS A 56 -3.20 -6.27 -23.30
N GLN A 57 -3.35 -7.03 -24.40
CA GLN A 57 -4.32 -6.75 -25.43
C GLN A 57 -5.75 -6.98 -24.92
N ASP A 58 -6.01 -8.09 -24.22
CA ASP A 58 -7.31 -8.37 -23.59
C ASP A 58 -7.72 -7.23 -22.66
N ARG A 59 -6.80 -6.79 -21.81
CA ARG A 59 -7.04 -5.66 -20.89
C ARG A 59 -7.32 -4.35 -21.66
N ALA A 60 -6.57 -4.09 -22.71
CA ALA A 60 -6.76 -2.89 -23.53
C ALA A 60 -8.09 -2.92 -24.32
N LEU A 61 -8.58 -4.11 -24.69
CA LEU A 61 -9.88 -4.29 -25.31
C LEU A 61 -11.02 -3.83 -24.38
N ILE A 62 -10.91 -4.13 -23.08
CA ILE A 62 -11.98 -3.86 -22.12
C ILE A 62 -11.88 -2.44 -21.54
N PHE A 63 -10.68 -2.00 -21.14
CA PHE A 63 -10.47 -0.73 -20.41
C PHE A 63 -9.71 0.34 -21.22
N GLY A 64 -9.32 0.06 -22.45
CA GLY A 64 -8.52 1.00 -23.22
C GLY A 64 -7.19 1.33 -22.56
N LYS A 65 -6.74 2.58 -22.72
CA LYS A 65 -5.46 3.07 -22.15
C LYS A 65 -5.51 3.26 -20.63
N SER A 66 -6.68 3.53 -20.07
CA SER A 66 -6.87 3.75 -18.62
C SER A 66 -6.60 2.50 -17.79
N GLY A 67 -6.81 1.31 -18.36
CA GLY A 67 -6.59 0.02 -17.71
C GLY A 67 -5.12 -0.36 -17.44
N GLY A 68 -4.14 0.48 -17.82
CA GLY A 68 -2.72 0.14 -17.80
C GLY A 68 -2.14 -0.39 -16.47
N VAL A 69 -2.77 -0.06 -15.35
CA VAL A 69 -2.36 -0.46 -13.99
C VAL A 69 -3.25 -1.54 -13.38
N LEU A 70 -4.26 -2.03 -14.11
CA LEU A 70 -5.19 -3.05 -13.62
C LEU A 70 -4.59 -4.45 -13.72
N ASP A 71 -4.79 -5.24 -12.68
CA ASP A 71 -4.51 -6.67 -12.68
C ASP A 71 -5.47 -7.39 -13.62
N TYR A 72 -5.09 -8.59 -14.07
CA TYR A 72 -5.84 -9.31 -15.10
C TYR A 72 -7.27 -9.64 -14.68
N VAL A 73 -7.47 -9.95 -13.39
CA VAL A 73 -8.80 -10.24 -12.81
C VAL A 73 -9.81 -9.12 -13.05
N ALA A 74 -9.39 -7.86 -13.11
CA ALA A 74 -10.25 -6.71 -13.37
C ALA A 74 -10.99 -6.81 -14.73
N CYS A 75 -10.40 -7.50 -15.70
CA CYS A 75 -11.00 -7.66 -17.02
C CYS A 75 -12.35 -8.37 -16.98
N TRP A 76 -12.53 -9.32 -16.04
CA TRP A 76 -13.81 -10.01 -15.87
C TRP A 76 -14.91 -9.09 -15.34
N TYR A 77 -14.56 -8.11 -14.50
CA TYR A 77 -15.52 -7.10 -14.04
C TYR A 77 -16.06 -6.26 -15.20
N GLY A 78 -15.17 -5.76 -16.06
CA GLY A 78 -15.59 -5.00 -17.23
C GLY A 78 -16.35 -5.85 -18.25
N LYS A 79 -15.94 -7.11 -18.48
CA LYS A 79 -16.63 -8.05 -19.38
C LYS A 79 -18.02 -8.40 -18.88
N ALA A 80 -18.15 -8.71 -17.58
CA ALA A 80 -19.44 -9.01 -16.97
C ALA A 80 -20.38 -7.80 -17.01
N ALA A 81 -19.91 -6.61 -16.66
CA ALA A 81 -20.71 -5.39 -16.73
C ALA A 81 -21.26 -5.14 -18.14
N GLY A 82 -20.42 -5.35 -19.18
CA GLY A 82 -20.87 -5.26 -20.58
C GLY A 82 -21.96 -6.28 -20.93
N PHE A 83 -21.82 -7.53 -20.49
CA PHE A 83 -22.83 -8.56 -20.69
C PHE A 83 -24.14 -8.27 -19.95
N MET A 84 -24.03 -7.84 -18.69
CA MET A 84 -25.17 -7.46 -17.83
C MET A 84 -25.94 -6.24 -18.34
N ALA A 85 -25.34 -5.41 -19.19
CA ALA A 85 -26.03 -4.23 -19.76
C ALA A 85 -27.26 -4.61 -20.60
N ALA A 86 -27.29 -5.82 -21.19
CA ALA A 86 -28.41 -6.35 -21.94
C ALA A 86 -29.55 -6.91 -21.07
N ASN A 87 -29.22 -7.36 -19.84
CA ASN A 87 -30.18 -7.79 -18.82
C ASN A 87 -29.71 -7.31 -17.44
N ARG A 88 -30.30 -6.24 -16.97
CA ARG A 88 -29.93 -5.58 -15.72
C ARG A 88 -30.35 -6.33 -14.46
N GLU A 89 -31.09 -7.43 -14.59
CA GLU A 89 -31.47 -8.30 -13.46
C GLU A 89 -30.35 -9.27 -13.06
N ILE A 90 -29.31 -9.41 -13.88
CA ILE A 90 -28.19 -10.31 -13.61
C ILE A 90 -27.39 -9.79 -12.41
N GLU A 91 -27.07 -10.67 -11.49
CA GLU A 91 -26.15 -10.43 -10.37
C GLU A 91 -24.81 -11.12 -10.63
N THR A 92 -23.73 -10.43 -10.33
CA THR A 92 -22.36 -10.97 -10.55
C THR A 92 -21.57 -10.95 -9.27
N ALA A 93 -20.92 -12.07 -8.93
CA ALA A 93 -19.99 -12.15 -7.80
C ALA A 93 -18.68 -12.82 -8.20
N PHE A 94 -17.56 -12.12 -7.96
CA PHE A 94 -16.23 -12.65 -8.22
C PHE A 94 -15.36 -12.72 -6.97
N VAL A 95 -14.60 -13.82 -6.87
CA VAL A 95 -13.44 -13.89 -5.99
C VAL A 95 -12.29 -13.16 -6.69
N SER A 96 -11.59 -12.30 -5.99
CA SER A 96 -10.51 -11.49 -6.57
C SER A 96 -9.41 -11.24 -5.55
N THR A 97 -8.25 -10.80 -6.04
CA THR A 97 -7.25 -10.21 -5.16
C THR A 97 -7.73 -8.85 -4.66
N ASN A 98 -7.37 -8.49 -3.43
CA ASN A 98 -7.77 -7.21 -2.82
C ASN A 98 -7.24 -5.97 -3.55
N SER A 99 -6.33 -6.12 -4.50
CA SER A 99 -5.80 -5.03 -5.34
C SER A 99 -6.87 -4.24 -6.09
N ILE A 100 -8.02 -4.87 -6.42
CA ILE A 100 -9.13 -4.20 -7.08
C ILE A 100 -9.84 -3.16 -6.20
N CYS A 101 -9.68 -3.25 -4.88
CA CYS A 101 -10.29 -2.36 -3.89
C CYS A 101 -9.28 -1.50 -3.15
N GLN A 102 -8.03 -1.45 -3.61
CA GLN A 102 -6.93 -0.74 -2.95
C GLN A 102 -5.96 -0.10 -3.95
N GLY A 103 -5.30 0.96 -3.50
CA GLY A 103 -4.26 1.63 -4.25
C GLY A 103 -4.73 2.25 -5.57
N GLN A 104 -3.86 2.20 -6.55
CA GLN A 104 -4.07 2.88 -7.84
C GLN A 104 -5.05 2.17 -8.79
N GLN A 105 -5.53 0.97 -8.43
CA GLN A 105 -6.42 0.18 -9.29
C GLN A 105 -7.90 0.55 -9.12
N VAL A 106 -8.26 1.15 -7.98
CA VAL A 106 -9.67 1.44 -7.66
C VAL A 106 -10.31 2.39 -8.67
N ALA A 107 -9.70 3.52 -8.94
CA ALA A 107 -10.25 4.51 -9.86
C ALA A 107 -10.41 3.95 -11.29
N PRO A 108 -9.40 3.38 -11.95
CA PRO A 108 -9.55 2.89 -13.33
C PRO A 108 -10.48 1.68 -13.48
N LEU A 109 -10.76 0.94 -12.38
CA LEU A 109 -11.72 -0.16 -12.39
C LEU A 109 -13.13 0.32 -12.09
N TRP A 110 -13.33 0.92 -10.91
CA TRP A 110 -14.67 1.16 -10.38
C TRP A 110 -15.32 2.42 -10.93
N GLN A 111 -14.55 3.47 -11.25
CA GLN A 111 -15.14 4.70 -11.78
C GLN A 111 -15.95 4.44 -13.06
N PRO A 112 -15.42 3.81 -14.13
CA PRO A 112 -16.22 3.55 -15.33
C PRO A 112 -17.38 2.58 -15.09
N LEU A 113 -17.28 1.65 -14.14
CA LEU A 113 -18.35 0.74 -13.79
C LEU A 113 -19.50 1.47 -13.09
N PHE A 114 -19.20 2.35 -12.13
CA PHE A 114 -20.21 3.15 -11.43
C PHE A 114 -20.85 4.18 -12.36
N GLU A 115 -20.06 4.81 -13.25
CA GLU A 115 -20.59 5.70 -14.29
C GLU A 115 -21.54 4.97 -15.25
N ALA A 116 -21.34 3.67 -15.48
CA ALA A 116 -22.26 2.82 -16.25
C ALA A 116 -23.51 2.40 -15.45
N GLY A 117 -23.56 2.67 -14.15
CA GLY A 117 -24.69 2.36 -13.27
C GLY A 117 -24.53 1.05 -12.48
N ILE A 118 -23.35 0.45 -12.45
CA ILE A 118 -23.05 -0.68 -11.58
C ILE A 118 -23.05 -0.24 -10.12
N ILE A 119 -23.55 -1.09 -9.24
CA ILE A 119 -23.66 -0.89 -7.80
C ILE A 119 -23.09 -2.11 -7.09
N ILE A 120 -22.33 -1.93 -6.03
CA ILE A 120 -21.88 -3.00 -5.14
C ILE A 120 -22.94 -3.19 -4.04
N ASN A 121 -23.52 -4.38 -3.92
CA ASN A 121 -24.55 -4.68 -2.93
C ASN A 121 -24.01 -5.49 -1.76
N PHE A 122 -23.03 -6.38 -1.98
CA PHE A 122 -22.31 -6.95 -0.86
C PHE A 122 -20.83 -7.19 -1.17
N ALA A 123 -20.01 -7.23 -0.12
CA ALA A 123 -18.62 -7.57 -0.24
C ALA A 123 -18.08 -8.32 0.98
N HIS A 124 -17.17 -9.24 0.74
CA HIS A 124 -16.24 -9.76 1.72
C HIS A 124 -14.96 -8.99 1.61
N ARG A 125 -14.64 -8.16 2.61
CA ARG A 125 -13.37 -7.44 2.68
C ARG A 125 -12.22 -8.41 2.84
N THR A 126 -11.04 -7.92 2.68
CA THR A 126 -9.79 -8.69 2.68
C THR A 126 -9.76 -9.83 3.71
N PHE A 127 -9.66 -11.06 3.24
CA PHE A 127 -9.49 -12.26 4.05
C PHE A 127 -8.41 -13.16 3.46
N VAL A 128 -7.91 -14.08 4.27
CA VAL A 128 -6.96 -15.11 3.85
C VAL A 128 -7.74 -16.40 3.61
N TRP A 129 -7.60 -16.98 2.43
CA TRP A 129 -8.17 -18.30 2.17
C TRP A 129 -7.29 -19.35 2.82
N ALA A 130 -7.82 -20.05 3.80
CA ALA A 130 -7.12 -21.15 4.45
C ALA A 130 -7.16 -22.37 3.53
N ASN A 131 -6.05 -22.67 2.85
CA ASN A 131 -5.86 -23.95 2.17
C ASN A 131 -5.06 -24.89 3.08
N GLU A 132 -5.42 -26.16 3.10
CA GLU A 132 -4.72 -27.23 3.86
C GLU A 132 -3.28 -27.51 3.38
N ALA A 133 -2.84 -26.90 2.27
CA ALA A 133 -1.48 -27.07 1.73
C ALA A 133 -0.50 -26.13 2.43
N SER A 134 0.48 -26.70 3.09
CA SER A 134 1.39 -26.08 4.05
C SER A 134 2.43 -25.09 3.50
N ASP A 135 2.49 -24.78 2.19
CA ASP A 135 3.58 -23.99 1.60
C ASP A 135 3.14 -22.96 0.53
N GLN A 136 1.92 -22.44 0.57
CA GLN A 136 1.51 -21.45 -0.42
C GLN A 136 1.58 -20.01 0.12
N ALA A 137 2.08 -19.12 -0.72
CA ALA A 137 2.06 -17.67 -0.49
C ALA A 137 0.63 -17.24 -0.09
N HIS A 138 0.49 -16.66 1.11
CA HIS A 138 -0.77 -16.13 1.57
C HIS A 138 -1.24 -15.01 0.62
N VAL A 139 -2.28 -15.28 -0.16
CA VAL A 139 -2.92 -14.29 -1.01
C VAL A 139 -4.12 -13.71 -0.27
N TYR A 140 -4.27 -12.41 -0.31
CA TYR A 140 -5.44 -11.72 0.23
C TYR A 140 -6.54 -11.66 -0.82
N TYR A 141 -7.70 -12.16 -0.46
CA TYR A 141 -8.88 -12.24 -1.29
C TYR A 141 -9.94 -11.23 -0.86
N VAL A 142 -10.76 -10.86 -1.81
CA VAL A 142 -12.04 -10.20 -1.62
C VAL A 142 -13.09 -10.94 -2.44
N ILE A 143 -14.35 -10.90 -2.00
CA ILE A 143 -15.48 -11.29 -2.83
C ILE A 143 -16.31 -10.04 -3.00
N VAL A 144 -16.63 -9.68 -4.23
CA VAL A 144 -17.44 -8.50 -4.52
C VAL A 144 -18.59 -8.92 -5.40
N GLU A 145 -19.80 -8.69 -4.90
CA GLU A 145 -21.03 -8.78 -5.71
C GLU A 145 -21.36 -7.39 -6.24
N PHE A 146 -21.75 -7.35 -7.51
CA PHE A 146 -22.16 -6.12 -8.17
C PHE A 146 -23.24 -6.40 -9.21
N SER A 147 -24.12 -5.41 -9.40
CA SER A 147 -25.21 -5.50 -10.37
C SER A 147 -25.65 -4.09 -10.80
N TYR A 148 -26.60 -4.02 -11.73
CA TYR A 148 -27.32 -2.78 -12.07
C TYR A 148 -28.50 -2.51 -11.13
N GLN A 149 -28.87 -3.46 -10.28
CA GLN A 149 -29.98 -3.34 -9.34
C GLN A 149 -29.48 -2.95 -7.96
N GLU A 150 -30.03 -1.89 -7.41
CA GLU A 150 -29.79 -1.51 -6.04
C GLU A 150 -30.60 -2.39 -5.08
N ARG A 151 -29.92 -3.05 -4.16
CA ARG A 151 -30.58 -3.83 -3.11
C ARG A 151 -30.93 -2.95 -1.92
N GLU A 152 -32.09 -3.20 -1.32
CA GLU A 152 -32.56 -2.51 -0.11
C GLU A 152 -31.56 -2.70 1.05
N HIS A 153 -31.00 -3.89 1.16
CA HIS A 153 -30.04 -4.26 2.19
C HIS A 153 -28.68 -4.57 1.56
N LYS A 154 -27.69 -3.78 1.92
CA LYS A 154 -26.29 -4.00 1.53
C LYS A 154 -25.50 -4.52 2.72
N TRP A 155 -24.53 -5.38 2.42
CA TRP A 155 -23.78 -6.08 3.45
C TRP A 155 -22.29 -6.06 3.19
N VAL A 156 -21.50 -5.91 4.27
CA VAL A 156 -20.07 -6.12 4.25
C VAL A 156 -19.66 -7.11 5.33
N TRP A 157 -18.72 -8.00 4.99
CA TRP A 157 -18.08 -8.89 5.95
C TRP A 157 -16.67 -8.38 6.21
N ASP A 158 -16.40 -8.06 7.49
CA ASP A 158 -15.07 -7.78 7.99
C ASP A 158 -14.49 -9.03 8.63
N TYR A 159 -13.20 -9.29 8.39
CA TYR A 159 -12.53 -10.47 8.90
C TYR A 159 -11.49 -10.11 9.96
N ARG A 160 -11.55 -10.78 11.10
CA ARG A 160 -10.54 -10.70 12.15
C ARG A 160 -10.02 -12.08 12.53
N ARG A 161 -8.84 -12.14 13.09
CA ARG A 161 -8.33 -13.41 13.64
C ARG A 161 -9.23 -13.84 14.80
N ALA A 162 -9.54 -15.14 14.82
CA ALA A 162 -10.23 -15.75 15.94
C ALA A 162 -9.34 -15.72 17.19
N SER A 163 -9.92 -15.39 18.35
CA SER A 163 -9.24 -15.52 19.64
C SER A 163 -8.95 -17.00 19.96
N GLU A 164 -8.11 -17.24 20.94
CA GLU A 164 -7.82 -18.62 21.38
C GLU A 164 -9.06 -19.31 21.93
N GLU A 165 -9.89 -18.59 22.68
CA GLU A 165 -11.17 -19.07 23.22
C GLU A 165 -12.16 -19.40 22.10
N GLU A 166 -12.32 -18.52 21.10
CA GLU A 166 -13.19 -18.75 19.95
C GLU A 166 -12.72 -19.93 19.11
N ARG A 167 -11.41 -20.08 18.91
CA ARG A 167 -10.86 -21.24 18.20
C ARG A 167 -11.16 -22.54 18.93
N ALA A 168 -10.96 -22.55 20.25
CA ALA A 168 -11.27 -23.71 21.06
C ALA A 168 -12.77 -24.05 21.05
N ALA A 169 -13.64 -23.03 21.16
CA ALA A 169 -15.10 -23.21 21.17
C ALA A 169 -15.64 -23.67 19.80
N LEU A 170 -15.06 -23.23 18.70
CA LEU A 170 -15.56 -23.50 17.35
C LEU A 170 -14.74 -24.57 16.59
N GLY A 171 -13.72 -25.14 17.22
CA GLY A 171 -12.87 -26.17 16.61
C GLY A 171 -12.04 -25.65 15.42
N LEU A 172 -11.64 -24.36 15.45
CA LEU A 172 -10.94 -23.73 14.34
C LEU A 172 -9.42 -23.93 14.44
N ALA A 173 -8.77 -24.01 13.28
CA ALA A 173 -7.31 -24.12 13.18
C ALA A 173 -6.60 -22.83 13.66
N ALA A 174 -5.30 -22.94 13.93
CA ALA A 174 -4.45 -21.80 14.24
C ALA A 174 -4.47 -20.79 13.08
N GLY A 175 -4.68 -19.51 13.40
CA GLY A 175 -4.74 -18.44 12.40
C GLY A 175 -6.10 -18.29 11.69
N ALA A 176 -7.11 -19.08 12.04
CA ALA A 176 -8.46 -18.94 11.47
C ALA A 176 -9.02 -17.53 11.66
N GLN A 177 -9.78 -17.09 10.67
CA GLN A 177 -10.46 -15.79 10.68
C GLN A 177 -11.97 -16.00 10.88
N ILE A 178 -12.59 -15.06 11.58
CA ILE A 178 -14.04 -14.97 11.73
C ILE A 178 -14.54 -13.77 10.96
N GLY A 179 -15.53 -13.98 10.09
CA GLY A 179 -16.19 -12.91 9.34
C GLY A 179 -17.38 -12.36 10.13
N GLU A 180 -17.40 -11.06 10.35
CA GLU A 180 -18.49 -10.34 10.99
C GLU A 180 -19.29 -9.58 9.94
N ARG A 181 -20.58 -9.91 9.80
CA ARG A 181 -21.47 -9.24 8.85
C ARG A 181 -21.98 -7.92 9.42
N LYS A 182 -21.88 -6.87 8.65
CA LYS A 182 -22.40 -5.53 8.96
C LYS A 182 -23.33 -5.04 7.87
N SER A 183 -24.46 -4.44 8.27
CA SER A 183 -25.33 -3.72 7.34
C SER A 183 -24.70 -2.36 7.02
N VAL A 184 -24.75 -1.98 5.74
CA VAL A 184 -24.22 -0.72 5.24
C VAL A 184 -25.25 -0.07 4.32
N SER A 185 -25.19 1.24 4.15
CA SER A 185 -26.07 1.97 3.26
C SER A 185 -25.54 2.04 1.83
N HIS A 186 -24.21 2.02 1.70
CA HIS A 186 -23.50 2.13 0.43
C HIS A 186 -22.17 1.36 0.49
N LEU A 187 -21.65 0.96 -0.65
CA LEU A 187 -20.31 0.40 -0.79
C LEU A 187 -19.61 1.06 -1.97
N ASN A 188 -18.57 1.83 -1.70
CA ASN A 188 -17.73 2.42 -2.72
C ASN A 188 -16.66 1.45 -3.23
N GLY A 189 -15.85 1.85 -4.20
CA GLY A 189 -14.79 1.02 -4.78
C GLY A 189 -13.69 0.57 -3.79
N TYR A 190 -13.60 1.17 -2.60
CA TYR A 190 -12.74 0.75 -1.48
C TYR A 190 -13.47 -0.19 -0.52
N LEU A 191 -14.69 -0.62 -0.84
CA LEU A 191 -15.59 -1.40 -0.01
C LEU A 191 -15.92 -0.72 1.34
N ALA A 192 -15.88 0.59 1.39
CA ALA A 192 -16.26 1.39 2.56
C ALA A 192 -17.71 1.89 2.43
N ASP A 193 -18.41 2.02 3.56
CA ASP A 193 -19.73 2.67 3.62
C ASP A 193 -19.58 4.20 3.55
N ALA A 194 -19.15 4.68 2.39
CA ALA A 194 -18.76 6.06 2.14
C ALA A 194 -19.11 6.48 0.70
N PRO A 195 -19.11 7.78 0.37
CA PRO A 195 -19.33 8.25 -1.00
C PRO A 195 -18.38 7.61 -2.01
N ASP A 196 -18.80 7.56 -3.28
CA ASP A 196 -17.99 7.12 -4.41
C ASP A 196 -16.94 8.17 -4.74
N VAL A 197 -15.78 8.02 -4.12
CA VAL A 197 -14.62 8.86 -4.37
C VAL A 197 -13.50 8.03 -4.99
N PHE A 198 -12.79 8.64 -5.94
CA PHE A 198 -11.69 8.01 -6.64
C PHE A 198 -10.41 8.80 -6.41
N LEU A 199 -9.49 8.20 -5.64
CA LEU A 199 -8.22 8.84 -5.34
C LEU A 199 -7.34 8.87 -6.59
N ALA A 200 -7.14 10.06 -7.14
CA ALA A 200 -6.16 10.27 -8.20
C ALA A 200 -4.74 10.27 -7.63
N ARG A 201 -3.77 9.87 -8.45
CA ARG A 201 -2.36 10.07 -8.12
C ARG A 201 -2.05 11.57 -8.18
N ARG A 202 -1.80 12.16 -7.03
CA ARG A 202 -1.42 13.57 -6.92
C ARG A 202 0.09 13.70 -6.80
N SER A 203 0.68 14.65 -7.52
CA SER A 203 2.10 15.00 -7.39
C SER A 203 2.38 15.84 -6.14
N LYS A 204 1.37 16.57 -5.63
CA LYS A 204 1.44 17.41 -4.42
C LYS A 204 0.31 17.09 -3.46
N PRO A 205 0.48 17.35 -2.16
CA PRO A 205 -0.57 17.22 -1.17
C PRO A 205 -1.81 18.05 -1.50
N ILE A 206 -3.00 17.54 -1.17
CA ILE A 206 -4.28 18.28 -1.28
C ILE A 206 -4.37 19.37 -0.21
N SER A 207 -3.70 19.19 0.92
CA SER A 207 -3.61 20.15 2.01
C SER A 207 -2.29 20.92 1.96
N ASP A 208 -2.25 22.12 2.55
CA ASP A 208 -1.03 22.94 2.65
C ASP A 208 -0.10 22.39 3.75
N VAL A 209 0.69 21.41 3.39
CA VAL A 209 1.65 20.70 4.26
C VAL A 209 2.95 20.42 3.50
N PRO A 210 4.08 20.17 4.21
CA PRO A 210 5.35 19.83 3.55
C PRO A 210 5.19 18.65 2.60
N GLU A 211 5.87 18.69 1.44
CA GLU A 211 5.83 17.60 0.47
C GLU A 211 6.55 16.35 0.99
N MET A 212 5.97 15.17 0.74
CA MET A 212 6.62 13.89 0.96
C MET A 212 7.24 13.39 -0.34
N ASN A 213 8.53 13.16 -0.34
CA ASN A 213 9.28 12.68 -1.49
C ASN A 213 9.78 11.25 -1.26
N ALA A 214 9.91 10.48 -2.33
CA ALA A 214 10.64 9.21 -2.27
C ALA A 214 12.14 9.48 -2.16
N GLY A 215 12.88 8.63 -1.46
CA GLY A 215 14.33 8.71 -1.44
C GLY A 215 14.99 8.45 -2.79
N GLY A 216 16.27 8.70 -2.86
CA GLY A 216 17.08 8.56 -4.08
C GLY A 216 17.15 7.10 -4.55
N LYS A 217 17.28 6.92 -5.85
CA LYS A 217 17.42 5.59 -6.45
C LYS A 217 18.87 5.38 -6.90
N PRO A 218 19.60 4.43 -6.30
CA PRO A 218 21.00 4.23 -6.63
C PRO A 218 21.22 3.69 -8.03
N THR A 219 20.58 2.60 -8.42
CA THR A 219 20.79 1.87 -9.71
C THR A 219 22.28 1.74 -10.06
N GLU A 220 23.06 1.07 -9.18
CA GLU A 220 24.52 1.14 -9.17
C GLU A 220 25.20 -0.26 -9.07
N GLY A 221 24.41 -1.33 -8.97
CA GLY A 221 24.90 -2.72 -8.99
C GLY A 221 25.77 -3.15 -7.80
N GLY A 222 25.58 -2.52 -6.61
CA GLY A 222 26.36 -2.82 -5.40
C GLY A 222 27.70 -2.09 -5.31
N ASN A 223 27.93 -1.06 -6.12
CA ASN A 223 29.24 -0.40 -6.18
C ASN A 223 29.31 0.95 -5.43
N LEU A 224 28.18 1.70 -5.32
CA LEU A 224 28.16 2.95 -4.57
C LEU A 224 27.62 2.78 -3.15
N LEU A 225 26.87 1.71 -2.88
CA LEU A 225 26.41 1.36 -1.54
C LEU A 225 27.48 0.52 -0.84
N LEU A 226 27.65 0.76 0.46
CA LEU A 226 28.70 0.14 1.27
C LEU A 226 28.10 -0.45 2.55
N THR A 227 28.51 -1.64 2.89
CA THR A 227 28.38 -2.21 4.23
C THR A 227 29.37 -1.53 5.20
N PRO A 228 29.22 -1.67 6.53
CA PRO A 228 30.22 -1.17 7.49
C PRO A 228 31.63 -1.71 7.21
N ALA A 229 31.76 -2.99 6.81
CA ALA A 229 33.05 -3.60 6.47
C ALA A 229 33.66 -2.97 5.21
N GLU A 230 32.90 -2.87 4.12
CA GLU A 230 33.35 -2.25 2.88
C GLU A 230 33.72 -0.77 3.06
N ARG A 231 33.00 -0.05 3.93
CA ARG A 231 33.37 1.31 4.32
C ARG A 231 34.74 1.36 4.99
N ALA A 232 34.98 0.48 5.94
CA ALA A 232 36.27 0.42 6.67
C ALA A 232 37.43 0.06 5.71
N GLU A 233 37.23 -0.92 4.84
CA GLU A 233 38.21 -1.33 3.83
C GLU A 233 38.51 -0.19 2.84
N LEU A 234 37.46 0.51 2.38
CA LEU A 234 37.63 1.62 1.43
C LEU A 234 38.40 2.78 2.07
N ILE A 235 38.09 3.15 3.31
CA ILE A 235 38.80 4.21 4.04
C ILE A 235 40.25 3.83 4.32
N ALA A 236 40.53 2.55 4.63
CA ALA A 236 41.88 2.05 4.84
C ALA A 236 42.73 2.12 3.55
N ALA A 237 42.12 1.75 2.41
CA ALA A 237 42.79 1.81 1.10
C ALA A 237 42.88 3.22 0.53
N GLU A 238 41.87 4.06 0.77
CA GLU A 238 41.70 5.39 0.21
C GLU A 238 41.15 6.36 1.26
N PRO A 239 41.95 6.89 2.20
CA PRO A 239 41.49 7.75 3.30
C PRO A 239 40.75 9.01 2.84
N ARG A 240 41.09 9.52 1.62
CA ARG A 240 40.39 10.69 1.03
C ARG A 240 38.93 10.42 0.68
N ALA A 241 38.52 9.15 0.60
CA ALA A 241 37.13 8.79 0.32
C ALA A 241 36.20 9.09 1.50
N GLU A 242 36.71 9.19 2.73
CA GLU A 242 35.88 9.32 3.94
C GLU A 242 34.93 10.53 3.87
N LYS A 243 35.38 11.67 3.37
CA LYS A 243 34.54 12.88 3.20
C LYS A 243 33.37 12.70 2.23
N TRP A 244 33.46 11.71 1.34
CA TRP A 244 32.44 11.38 0.35
C TRP A 244 31.49 10.26 0.78
N ILE A 245 31.72 9.69 1.97
CA ILE A 245 30.86 8.64 2.49
C ILE A 245 29.79 9.25 3.40
N ARG A 246 28.54 8.93 3.13
CA ARG A 246 27.37 9.31 3.93
C ARG A 246 26.66 8.07 4.48
N LYS A 247 25.98 8.23 5.61
CA LYS A 247 24.98 7.22 6.03
C LYS A 247 23.89 7.12 4.95
N PHE A 248 23.45 5.92 4.70
CA PHE A 248 22.39 5.61 3.74
C PHE A 248 21.38 4.67 4.39
N SER A 249 20.09 4.84 4.08
CA SER A 249 19.08 3.94 4.63
C SER A 249 17.93 3.73 3.63
N MET A 250 17.50 2.49 3.47
CA MET A 250 16.20 2.13 2.97
C MET A 250 15.24 1.85 4.14
N GLY A 251 13.98 1.53 3.83
CA GLY A 251 12.99 1.28 4.87
C GLY A 251 13.38 0.17 5.86
N ALA A 252 13.97 -0.91 5.36
CA ALA A 252 14.39 -2.03 6.19
C ALA A 252 15.55 -1.68 7.14
N GLU A 253 16.60 -1.01 6.65
CA GLU A 253 17.69 -0.55 7.49
C GLU A 253 17.20 0.46 8.53
N PHE A 254 16.32 1.38 8.13
CA PHE A 254 15.77 2.40 9.00
C PHE A 254 15.03 1.83 10.22
N ILE A 255 14.09 0.90 9.98
CA ILE A 255 13.30 0.33 11.08
C ILE A 255 14.08 -0.65 11.95
N ASN A 256 15.10 -1.32 11.39
CA ASN A 256 15.94 -2.29 12.12
C ASN A 256 17.23 -1.70 12.67
N GLY A 257 17.46 -0.39 12.56
CA GLY A 257 18.66 0.27 13.05
C GLY A 257 19.97 -0.24 12.43
N ARG A 258 19.93 -0.69 11.17
CA ARG A 258 21.11 -1.27 10.52
C ARG A 258 21.93 -0.21 9.83
N ASP A 259 23.22 -0.18 10.12
CA ASP A 259 24.13 0.73 9.47
C ASP A 259 24.40 0.35 8.02
N ARG A 260 24.23 1.31 7.13
CA ARG A 260 24.60 1.25 5.72
C ARG A 260 25.15 2.60 5.29
N TYR A 261 25.99 2.61 4.27
CA TYR A 261 26.64 3.82 3.78
C TYR A 261 26.55 3.89 2.26
N CYS A 262 26.82 5.07 1.72
CA CYS A 262 26.98 5.27 0.28
C CYS A 262 28.12 6.23 -0.02
N LEU A 263 28.70 6.06 -1.21
CA LEU A 263 29.54 7.08 -1.85
C LEU A 263 28.59 8.16 -2.40
N TRP A 264 28.59 9.33 -1.76
CA TRP A 264 27.79 10.49 -2.16
C TRP A 264 28.66 11.50 -2.91
N LEU A 265 28.78 11.33 -4.22
CA LEU A 265 29.75 12.01 -5.07
C LEU A 265 29.12 13.17 -5.89
N VAL A 266 28.07 13.81 -5.34
CA VAL A 266 27.26 14.81 -6.08
C VAL A 266 28.12 15.98 -6.56
N ASP A 267 28.99 16.52 -5.69
CA ASP A 267 29.79 17.71 -5.96
C ASP A 267 31.28 17.38 -6.18
N ILE A 268 31.61 16.14 -6.49
CA ILE A 268 33.00 15.71 -6.68
C ILE A 268 33.55 16.29 -7.99
N THR A 269 34.74 16.86 -7.92
CA THR A 269 35.45 17.32 -9.13
C THR A 269 36.10 16.14 -9.83
N PRO A 270 36.28 16.21 -11.17
CA PRO A 270 36.97 15.15 -11.91
C PRO A 270 38.40 14.87 -11.40
N SER A 271 39.13 15.91 -10.97
CA SER A 271 40.47 15.76 -10.42
C SER A 271 40.48 15.04 -9.06
N GLU A 272 39.51 15.32 -8.19
CA GLU A 272 39.37 14.63 -6.94
C GLU A 272 38.99 13.14 -7.14
N LEU A 273 38.06 12.87 -8.04
CA LEU A 273 37.67 11.51 -8.38
C LEU A 273 38.87 10.71 -8.94
N GLN A 274 39.63 11.30 -9.84
CA GLN A 274 40.85 10.69 -10.41
C GLN A 274 41.93 10.46 -9.34
N SER A 275 41.97 11.27 -8.28
CA SER A 275 42.93 11.10 -7.19
C SER A 275 42.61 9.96 -6.23
N MET A 276 41.47 9.28 -6.42
CA MET A 276 40.98 8.17 -5.61
C MET A 276 40.75 6.90 -6.44
N PRO A 277 41.83 6.14 -6.74
CA PRO A 277 41.74 4.96 -7.61
C PRO A 277 40.69 3.91 -7.17
N ALA A 278 40.59 3.62 -5.89
CA ALA A 278 39.62 2.66 -5.37
C ALA A 278 38.15 3.11 -5.58
N VAL A 279 37.87 4.42 -5.42
CA VAL A 279 36.55 4.99 -5.73
C VAL A 279 36.30 4.97 -7.24
N MET A 280 37.31 5.31 -8.04
CA MET A 280 37.20 5.31 -9.50
C MET A 280 36.91 3.92 -10.07
N GLU A 281 37.46 2.87 -9.50
CA GLU A 281 37.16 1.48 -9.89
C GLU A 281 35.68 1.14 -9.69
N ARG A 282 35.10 1.50 -8.54
CA ARG A 282 33.68 1.33 -8.25
C ARG A 282 32.81 2.14 -9.24
N VAL A 283 33.18 3.37 -9.54
CA VAL A 283 32.47 4.23 -10.52
C VAL A 283 32.51 3.61 -11.92
N LYS A 284 33.64 3.04 -12.35
CA LYS A 284 33.74 2.32 -13.63
C LYS A 284 32.81 1.11 -13.66
N ALA A 285 32.75 0.34 -12.58
CA ALA A 285 31.83 -0.81 -12.48
C ALA A 285 30.34 -0.39 -12.59
N VAL A 286 29.94 0.74 -12.00
CA VAL A 286 28.60 1.31 -12.21
C VAL A 286 28.35 1.61 -13.68
N ARG A 287 29.29 2.25 -14.36
CA ARG A 287 29.18 2.57 -15.80
C ARG A 287 28.95 1.32 -16.63
N GLU A 288 29.75 0.28 -16.41
CA GLU A 288 29.63 -0.98 -17.13
C GLU A 288 28.27 -1.66 -16.88
N MET A 289 27.82 -1.68 -15.64
CA MET A 289 26.52 -2.23 -15.27
C MET A 289 25.40 -1.49 -15.99
N ARG A 290 25.42 -0.14 -15.98
CA ARG A 290 24.38 0.67 -16.64
C ARG A 290 24.39 0.47 -18.15
N LEU A 291 25.53 0.36 -18.81
CA LEU A 291 25.64 0.10 -20.25
C LEU A 291 25.05 -1.25 -20.65
N LYS A 292 25.11 -2.27 -19.79
CA LYS A 292 24.54 -3.61 -20.02
C LYS A 292 23.03 -3.68 -19.77
N SER A 293 22.41 -2.62 -19.27
CA SER A 293 20.96 -2.62 -18.94
C SER A 293 20.10 -2.73 -20.21
N SER A 294 19.02 -3.50 -20.17
CA SER A 294 17.99 -3.53 -21.20
C SER A 294 17.20 -2.22 -21.31
N LYS A 295 17.18 -1.42 -20.22
CA LYS A 295 16.42 -0.16 -20.16
C LYS A 295 17.22 1.00 -20.73
N ILE A 296 16.67 1.68 -21.75
CA ILE A 296 17.29 2.85 -22.39
C ILE A 296 17.61 3.95 -21.37
N ALA A 297 16.67 4.27 -20.47
CA ALA A 297 16.86 5.28 -19.43
C ALA A 297 18.05 4.99 -18.51
N THR A 298 18.24 3.72 -18.13
CA THR A 298 19.40 3.32 -17.31
C THR A 298 20.72 3.43 -18.09
N ARG A 299 20.72 3.04 -19.38
CA ARG A 299 21.92 3.21 -20.21
C ARG A 299 22.34 4.67 -20.37
N ALA A 300 21.38 5.58 -20.50
CA ALA A 300 21.66 7.02 -20.59
C ALA A 300 22.35 7.58 -19.33
N LYS A 301 22.17 6.95 -18.17
CA LYS A 301 22.86 7.32 -16.91
C LYS A 301 24.29 6.77 -16.80
N ALA A 302 24.77 6.04 -17.77
CA ALA A 302 26.16 5.57 -17.81
C ALA A 302 27.18 6.72 -18.03
N ASP A 303 26.72 7.89 -18.46
CA ASP A 303 27.56 9.09 -18.62
C ASP A 303 27.83 9.83 -17.29
N THR A 304 27.04 9.54 -16.25
CA THR A 304 27.21 10.08 -14.89
C THR A 304 27.29 8.94 -13.86
N PRO A 305 28.27 8.03 -13.97
CA PRO A 305 28.27 6.79 -13.18
C PRO A 305 28.59 7.00 -11.70
N TRP A 306 29.12 8.15 -11.31
CA TRP A 306 29.39 8.53 -9.92
C TRP A 306 28.14 9.03 -9.18
N LEU A 307 27.04 9.32 -9.88
CA LEU A 307 25.79 9.78 -9.30
C LEU A 307 24.78 8.63 -9.18
N PHE A 308 23.90 8.73 -8.22
CA PHE A 308 22.68 7.92 -8.20
C PHE A 308 21.84 8.19 -9.45
N ASP A 309 21.04 7.22 -9.88
CA ASP A 309 20.12 7.34 -11.01
C ASP A 309 19.11 8.49 -10.79
N GLU A 310 18.59 8.56 -9.55
CA GLU A 310 17.71 9.65 -9.10
C GLU A 310 18.22 10.22 -7.77
N ILE A 311 18.50 11.52 -7.74
CA ILE A 311 18.85 12.28 -6.54
C ILE A 311 17.64 13.13 -6.19
N ARG A 312 17.08 12.92 -4.99
CA ARG A 312 15.88 13.62 -4.52
C ARG A 312 16.07 14.34 -3.19
N TYR A 313 17.03 13.93 -2.41
CA TYR A 313 17.49 14.58 -1.20
C TYR A 313 18.89 15.12 -1.42
N THR A 314 19.11 16.38 -1.06
CA THR A 314 20.39 17.07 -1.30
C THR A 314 21.47 16.74 -0.30
N GLY A 315 21.12 16.06 0.79
CA GLY A 315 22.02 15.77 1.92
C GLY A 315 21.96 16.83 3.03
N GLU A 316 21.00 17.76 2.98
CA GLU A 316 20.82 18.84 3.93
C GLU A 316 19.41 18.87 4.49
N GLY A 317 19.29 19.16 5.78
CA GLY A 317 18.05 19.30 6.54
C GLY A 317 17.54 17.98 7.14
N ALA A 318 17.13 18.05 8.40
CA ALA A 318 16.48 16.93 9.08
C ALA A 318 15.12 16.62 8.45
N TYR A 319 14.71 15.36 8.50
CA TYR A 319 13.45 14.91 7.91
C TYR A 319 12.76 13.82 8.71
N ILE A 320 11.47 13.63 8.48
CA ILE A 320 10.73 12.46 8.96
C ILE A 320 10.90 11.36 7.93
N GLY A 321 11.49 10.22 8.32
CA GLY A 321 11.61 9.01 7.51
C GLY A 321 10.34 8.18 7.60
N VAL A 322 9.79 7.77 6.44
CA VAL A 322 8.57 6.96 6.31
C VAL A 322 8.88 5.73 5.47
N PRO A 323 8.90 4.53 6.06
CA PRO A 323 9.14 3.30 5.31
C PRO A 323 8.09 3.06 4.23
N ALA A 324 8.52 2.72 3.02
CA ALA A 324 7.63 2.41 1.90
C ALA A 324 6.87 1.09 2.09
N VAL A 325 7.38 0.19 2.92
CA VAL A 325 6.75 -1.10 3.22
C VAL A 325 6.64 -1.28 4.73
N SER A 326 5.49 -1.72 5.20
CA SER A 326 5.25 -2.05 6.60
C SER A 326 4.44 -3.34 6.72
N SER A 327 4.72 -4.15 7.76
CA SER A 327 3.92 -5.34 8.07
C SER A 327 2.45 -4.96 8.35
N GLU A 328 1.52 -5.79 7.89
CA GLU A 328 0.09 -5.65 8.17
C GLU A 328 -0.24 -5.84 9.67
N ARG A 329 0.66 -6.47 10.41
CA ARG A 329 0.50 -6.70 11.85
C ARG A 329 0.71 -5.44 12.68
N ARG A 330 1.44 -4.44 12.16
CA ARG A 330 1.74 -3.21 12.89
C ARG A 330 0.54 -2.27 12.94
N LYS A 331 0.23 -1.81 14.14
CA LYS A 331 -0.82 -0.79 14.34
C LYS A 331 -0.42 0.56 13.73
N TYR A 332 0.87 0.91 13.78
CA TYR A 332 1.43 2.14 13.22
C TYR A 332 2.62 1.81 12.30
N ILE A 333 2.77 2.59 11.23
CA ILE A 333 4.00 2.56 10.43
C ILE A 333 5.12 3.17 11.29
N PRO A 334 6.26 2.47 11.47
CA PRO A 334 7.37 2.98 12.29
C PRO A 334 8.08 4.15 11.59
N MET A 335 7.65 5.37 11.86
CA MET A 335 8.28 6.60 11.36
C MET A 335 9.18 7.23 12.44
N GLY A 336 10.12 8.05 12.03
CA GLY A 336 11.02 8.74 12.98
C GLY A 336 11.74 9.90 12.33
N PHE A 337 12.23 10.80 13.16
CA PHE A 337 13.14 11.85 12.71
C PHE A 337 14.49 11.26 12.35
N VAL A 338 15.08 11.82 11.33
CA VAL A 338 16.40 11.51 10.83
C VAL A 338 17.19 12.80 10.79
N ASP A 339 18.38 12.76 11.36
CA ASP A 339 19.29 13.89 11.39
C ASP A 339 19.83 14.21 10.00
N ASP A 340 20.37 15.42 9.88
CA ASP A 340 21.01 15.91 8.69
C ASP A 340 22.12 14.96 8.18
N GLY A 341 22.17 14.79 6.86
CA GLY A 341 23.24 14.07 6.17
C GLY A 341 23.02 12.58 5.93
N MET A 342 21.99 11.93 6.48
CA MET A 342 21.65 10.55 6.08
C MET A 342 20.83 10.55 4.78
N ILE A 343 21.33 9.83 3.76
CA ILE A 343 20.70 9.74 2.44
C ILE A 343 19.59 8.69 2.43
N PRO A 344 18.30 9.07 2.20
CA PRO A 344 17.22 8.12 2.06
C PRO A 344 17.24 7.44 0.69
N GLY A 345 17.14 6.11 0.67
CA GLY A 345 16.95 5.32 -0.55
C GLY A 345 15.47 5.24 -0.96
N ASN A 346 15.20 4.73 -2.15
CA ASN A 346 13.88 4.74 -2.78
C ASN A 346 12.76 3.99 -2.02
N GLU A 347 13.10 3.19 -1.01
CA GLU A 347 12.14 2.53 -0.11
C GLU A 347 11.98 3.25 1.24
N LEU A 348 12.59 4.41 1.39
CA LEU A 348 12.38 5.32 2.50
C LEU A 348 11.89 6.66 1.96
N TYR A 349 10.61 6.96 2.14
CA TYR A 349 10.09 8.30 1.88
C TYR A 349 10.60 9.27 2.95
N PHE A 350 10.64 10.55 2.59
CA PHE A 350 11.05 11.59 3.52
C PHE A 350 10.17 12.84 3.39
N VAL A 351 9.95 13.50 4.53
CA VAL A 351 9.30 14.81 4.62
C VAL A 351 10.31 15.76 5.25
N LEU A 352 10.81 16.74 4.50
CA LEU A 352 11.76 17.74 5.00
C LEU A 352 11.07 18.65 6.02
N THR A 353 11.20 18.31 7.29
CA THR A 353 10.63 19.04 8.41
C THR A 353 11.19 18.53 9.74
N ASN A 354 11.21 19.40 10.75
CA ASN A 354 11.44 19.08 12.15
C ASN A 354 10.15 19.26 12.99
N SER A 355 9.00 19.39 12.36
CA SER A 355 7.73 19.63 13.03
C SER A 355 7.19 18.38 13.72
N THR A 356 7.11 18.44 15.06
CA THR A 356 6.46 17.40 15.85
C THR A 356 4.95 17.32 15.61
N TYR A 357 4.31 18.41 15.14
CA TYR A 357 2.92 18.37 14.69
C TYR A 357 2.75 17.46 13.46
N VAL A 358 3.60 17.65 12.44
CA VAL A 358 3.56 16.80 11.23
C VAL A 358 3.81 15.35 11.59
N PHE A 359 4.82 15.09 12.42
CA PHE A 359 5.11 13.76 12.93
C PHE A 359 3.91 13.16 13.68
N GLY A 360 3.28 13.95 14.57
CA GLY A 360 2.13 13.50 15.36
C GLY A 360 0.93 13.10 14.51
N VAL A 361 0.57 13.88 13.48
CA VAL A 361 -0.51 13.50 12.56
C VAL A 361 -0.16 12.23 11.81
N LEU A 362 1.07 12.09 11.28
CA LEU A 362 1.51 10.91 10.54
C LEU A 362 1.57 9.66 11.42
N MET A 363 1.96 9.78 12.68
CA MET A 363 2.01 8.66 13.62
C MET A 363 0.66 8.31 14.24
N SER A 364 -0.38 9.11 14.02
CA SER A 364 -1.70 8.87 14.60
C SER A 364 -2.44 7.69 13.95
N ARG A 365 -3.40 7.15 14.69
CA ARG A 365 -4.34 6.14 14.22
C ARG A 365 -5.14 6.63 12.99
N VAL A 366 -5.43 7.92 12.90
CA VAL A 366 -6.18 8.51 11.78
C VAL A 366 -5.43 8.32 10.46
N HIS A 367 -4.16 8.73 10.40
CA HIS A 367 -3.34 8.54 9.21
C HIS A 367 -3.11 7.06 8.89
N ASN A 368 -2.87 6.23 9.92
CA ASN A 368 -2.65 4.79 9.71
C ASN A 368 -3.93 4.06 9.24
N ALA A 369 -5.12 4.45 9.72
CA ALA A 369 -6.40 3.94 9.22
C ALA A 369 -6.63 4.33 7.74
N TRP A 370 -6.38 5.60 7.41
CA TRP A 370 -6.42 6.08 6.01
C TRP A 370 -5.47 5.28 5.12
N MET A 371 -4.21 5.16 5.53
CA MET A 371 -3.21 4.40 4.80
C MET A 371 -3.67 2.97 4.54
N ARG A 372 -4.16 2.26 5.55
CA ARG A 372 -4.66 0.88 5.40
C ARG A 372 -5.83 0.77 4.44
N ALA A 373 -6.71 1.76 4.41
CA ALA A 373 -7.88 1.77 3.53
C ALA A 373 -7.51 2.01 2.07
N VAL A 374 -6.57 2.93 1.80
CA VAL A 374 -6.34 3.43 0.43
C VAL A 374 -5.07 2.93 -0.24
N THR A 375 -4.13 2.33 0.51
CA THR A 375 -2.86 1.88 -0.06
C THR A 375 -2.97 0.47 -0.64
N GLY A 376 -2.13 0.18 -1.64
CA GLY A 376 -1.96 -1.19 -2.13
C GLY A 376 -1.11 -2.05 -1.18
N ARG A 377 -1.02 -3.32 -1.50
CA ARG A 377 -0.19 -4.28 -0.76
C ARG A 377 0.99 -4.77 -1.60
N LEU A 378 2.05 -5.16 -0.93
CA LEU A 378 3.16 -5.91 -1.48
C LEU A 378 3.28 -7.20 -0.64
N GLU A 379 2.95 -8.33 -1.25
CA GLU A 379 2.79 -9.60 -0.51
C GLU A 379 1.79 -9.41 0.65
N MET A 380 2.20 -9.67 1.88
CA MET A 380 1.35 -9.48 3.07
C MET A 380 1.41 -8.06 3.63
N GLY A 381 2.46 -7.28 3.31
CA GLY A 381 2.66 -5.94 3.86
C GLY A 381 1.91 -4.84 3.12
N TYR A 382 1.71 -3.72 3.79
CA TYR A 382 1.24 -2.47 3.17
C TYR A 382 2.37 -1.83 2.38
N ARG A 383 2.06 -1.40 1.15
CA ARG A 383 2.98 -0.60 0.35
C ARG A 383 2.51 0.85 0.34
N TYR A 384 3.13 1.65 1.18
CA TYR A 384 2.88 3.09 1.22
C TYR A 384 3.22 3.74 -0.12
N VAL A 385 2.29 4.49 -0.69
CA VAL A 385 2.49 5.25 -1.92
C VAL A 385 2.13 6.70 -1.63
N ASN A 386 3.13 7.58 -1.54
CA ASN A 386 2.93 8.98 -1.17
C ASN A 386 1.91 9.70 -2.07
N THR A 387 1.90 9.41 -3.37
CA THR A 387 0.97 10.03 -4.35
C THR A 387 -0.50 9.60 -4.17
N ILE A 388 -0.76 8.54 -3.40
CA ILE A 388 -2.10 8.05 -3.07
C ILE A 388 -2.41 8.32 -1.60
N VAL A 389 -1.52 7.96 -0.68
CA VAL A 389 -1.78 8.04 0.76
C VAL A 389 -1.60 9.47 1.27
N TYR A 390 -0.37 9.99 1.22
CA TYR A 390 -0.02 11.28 1.80
C TYR A 390 -0.67 12.45 1.06
N ASN A 391 -0.56 12.45 -0.26
CA ASN A 391 -1.01 13.57 -1.08
C ASN A 391 -2.54 13.67 -1.18
N ASN A 392 -3.27 12.63 -0.82
CA ASN A 392 -4.74 12.66 -0.75
C ASN A 392 -5.30 12.72 0.67
N LEU A 393 -4.45 12.69 1.70
CA LEU A 393 -4.92 12.91 3.06
C LEU A 393 -5.32 14.38 3.24
N VAL A 394 -6.57 14.60 3.61
CA VAL A 394 -7.04 15.94 4.05
C VAL A 394 -6.61 16.10 5.50
N TRP A 395 -5.73 17.06 5.76
CA TRP A 395 -5.24 17.34 7.10
C TRP A 395 -6.27 18.12 7.92
N PRO A 396 -6.27 17.98 9.26
CA PRO A 396 -7.25 18.67 10.08
C PRO A 396 -6.95 20.18 10.15
N GLU A 397 -8.00 20.99 10.10
CA GLU A 397 -7.92 22.38 10.47
C GLU A 397 -7.86 22.50 11.99
N VAL A 398 -6.75 23.00 12.51
CA VAL A 398 -6.48 23.03 13.95
C VAL A 398 -6.33 24.45 14.48
N THR A 399 -6.86 24.69 15.66
CA THR A 399 -6.53 25.89 16.46
C THR A 399 -5.09 25.80 16.96
N SER A 400 -4.50 26.95 17.36
CA SER A 400 -3.16 26.96 17.95
C SER A 400 -3.04 26.05 19.18
N ALA A 401 -4.09 26.00 20.02
CA ALA A 401 -4.12 25.14 21.19
C ALA A 401 -4.11 23.63 20.83
N GLN A 402 -4.88 23.21 19.83
CA GLN A 402 -4.90 21.85 19.35
C GLN A 402 -3.56 21.46 18.72
N ARG A 403 -2.95 22.36 17.93
CA ARG A 403 -1.61 22.14 17.36
C ARG A 403 -0.59 21.89 18.46
N THR A 404 -0.51 22.79 19.46
CA THR A 404 0.41 22.66 20.59
C THR A 404 0.17 21.36 21.36
N GLN A 405 -1.10 20.98 21.57
CA GLN A 405 -1.42 19.71 22.24
C GLN A 405 -0.90 18.51 21.46
N ILE A 406 -1.08 18.47 20.13
CA ILE A 406 -0.57 17.39 19.27
C ILE A 406 0.97 17.38 19.31
N GLU A 407 1.63 18.53 19.25
CA GLU A 407 3.09 18.65 19.34
C GLU A 407 3.65 18.07 20.65
N VAL A 408 3.05 18.41 21.78
CA VAL A 408 3.44 17.87 23.09
C VAL A 408 3.26 16.36 23.17
N LEU A 409 2.13 15.84 22.69
CA LEU A 409 1.83 14.40 22.71
C LEU A 409 2.69 13.63 21.69
N ALA A 410 3.01 14.23 20.56
CA ALA A 410 3.96 13.68 19.60
C ALA A 410 5.38 13.59 20.18
N GLN A 411 5.79 14.62 20.95
CA GLN A 411 7.05 14.58 21.68
C GLN A 411 7.04 13.47 22.75
N ALA A 412 5.94 13.28 23.46
CA ALA A 412 5.81 12.20 24.45
C ALA A 412 5.99 10.80 23.82
N VAL A 413 5.54 10.60 22.57
CA VAL A 413 5.80 9.35 21.82
C VAL A 413 7.30 9.19 21.55
N LEU A 414 8.00 10.26 21.16
CA LEU A 414 9.44 10.22 20.93
C LEU A 414 10.20 9.95 22.24
N ASP A 415 9.83 10.63 23.33
CA ASP A 415 10.44 10.45 24.65
C ASP A 415 10.25 9.03 25.18
N ALA A 416 9.03 8.46 25.01
CA ALA A 416 8.75 7.07 25.39
C ALA A 416 9.63 6.05 24.67
N ARG A 417 10.00 6.31 23.41
CA ARG A 417 10.94 5.46 22.65
C ARG A 417 12.34 5.48 23.27
N THR A 418 12.78 6.60 23.81
CA THR A 418 14.12 6.73 24.41
C THR A 418 14.31 5.90 25.68
N ASN A 419 13.22 5.44 26.30
CA ASN A 419 13.27 4.52 27.43
C ASN A 419 13.77 3.12 27.06
N TYR A 420 13.85 2.82 25.75
CA TYR A 420 14.23 1.50 25.20
C TYR A 420 15.40 1.66 24.21
N PRO A 421 16.60 2.09 24.66
CA PRO A 421 17.71 2.47 23.76
C PRO A 421 18.25 1.31 22.92
N GLU A 422 18.08 0.07 23.37
CA GLU A 422 18.53 -1.13 22.65
C GLU A 422 17.48 -1.67 21.66
N ALA A 423 16.22 -1.16 21.72
CA ALA A 423 15.16 -1.61 20.85
C ALA A 423 15.13 -0.81 19.54
N THR A 424 15.01 -1.51 18.45
CA THR A 424 14.82 -0.88 17.14
C THR A 424 13.37 -0.41 16.97
N LEU A 425 13.10 0.42 15.94
CA LEU A 425 11.72 0.76 15.59
C LEU A 425 10.91 -0.49 15.21
N ALA A 426 11.56 -1.49 14.62
CA ALA A 426 10.90 -2.75 14.30
C ALA A 426 10.43 -3.48 15.56
N ASP A 427 11.24 -3.48 16.61
CA ASP A 427 10.92 -4.13 17.91
C ASP A 427 9.84 -3.36 18.67
N LEU A 428 9.95 -2.02 18.73
CA LEU A 428 8.98 -1.17 19.44
C LEU A 428 7.57 -1.20 18.84
N TYR A 429 7.45 -1.48 17.54
CA TYR A 429 6.18 -1.52 16.82
C TYR A 429 5.78 -2.93 16.39
N ASP A 430 6.42 -3.97 16.91
CA ASP A 430 5.96 -5.34 16.74
C ASP A 430 4.81 -5.61 17.73
N PRO A 431 3.62 -6.02 17.27
CA PRO A 431 2.48 -6.28 18.14
C PRO A 431 2.73 -7.40 19.17
N ASP A 432 3.68 -8.28 18.91
CA ASP A 432 4.06 -9.32 19.88
C ASP A 432 4.87 -8.73 21.06
N ASN A 433 5.35 -7.48 20.92
CA ASN A 433 6.11 -6.76 21.95
C ASN A 433 5.30 -5.63 22.63
N ASP A 434 4.03 -5.43 22.29
CA ASP A 434 3.18 -4.34 22.83
C ASP A 434 3.17 -4.28 24.36
N TYR A 435 3.32 -5.41 25.04
CA TYR A 435 3.35 -5.49 26.51
C TYR A 435 4.69 -5.04 27.12
N LEU A 436 5.76 -4.96 26.31
CA LEU A 436 7.09 -4.55 26.77
C LEU A 436 7.28 -3.03 26.82
N SER A 437 6.38 -2.26 26.18
CA SER A 437 6.49 -0.79 26.10
C SER A 437 5.15 -0.10 26.45
N PRO A 438 4.64 -0.24 27.70
CA PRO A 438 3.36 0.32 28.09
C PRO A 438 3.31 1.84 28.04
N GLU A 439 4.42 2.54 28.29
CA GLU A 439 4.53 3.99 28.20
C GLU A 439 4.38 4.47 26.76
N LEU A 440 4.98 3.76 25.79
CA LEU A 440 4.85 4.06 24.38
C LEU A 440 3.41 3.86 23.91
N LYS A 441 2.76 2.80 24.36
CA LYS A 441 1.35 2.53 24.08
C LYS A 441 0.45 3.65 24.61
N ALA A 442 0.64 4.04 25.87
CA ALA A 442 -0.13 5.13 26.50
C ALA A 442 0.09 6.48 25.77
N ALA A 443 1.33 6.78 25.37
CA ALA A 443 1.65 7.98 24.60
C ALA A 443 0.93 8.00 23.24
N HIS A 444 0.90 6.86 22.54
CA HIS A 444 0.15 6.74 21.28
C HIS A 444 -1.36 6.89 21.47
N GLU A 445 -1.94 6.29 22.50
CA GLU A 445 -3.39 6.42 22.77
C GLU A 445 -3.78 7.87 23.07
N ALA A 446 -2.93 8.61 23.80
CA ALA A 446 -3.15 10.03 24.05
C ALA A 446 -3.03 10.87 22.77
N LEU A 447 -2.05 10.59 21.92
CA LEU A 447 -1.86 11.25 20.62
C LEU A 447 -3.04 10.97 19.69
N ASP A 448 -3.47 9.72 19.58
CA ASP A 448 -4.62 9.30 18.76
C ASP A 448 -5.87 10.09 19.16
N ALA A 449 -6.17 10.15 20.46
CA ALA A 449 -7.33 10.89 20.96
C ALA A 449 -7.26 12.40 20.66
N ALA A 450 -6.06 12.99 20.65
CA ALA A 450 -5.89 14.41 20.30
C ALA A 450 -6.09 14.66 18.82
N VAL A 451 -5.55 13.80 17.95
CA VAL A 451 -5.70 13.92 16.49
C VAL A 451 -7.14 13.61 16.08
N GLU A 452 -7.81 12.60 16.66
CA GLU A 452 -9.23 12.34 16.42
C GLU A 452 -10.09 13.56 16.75
N ARG A 453 -9.85 14.22 17.88
CA ARG A 453 -10.54 15.48 18.23
C ARG A 453 -10.25 16.61 17.24
N ALA A 454 -9.04 16.67 16.70
CA ALA A 454 -8.70 17.67 15.67
C ALA A 454 -9.48 17.46 14.37
N TYR A 455 -9.84 16.22 14.05
CA TYR A 455 -10.76 15.88 12.96
C TYR A 455 -12.25 16.00 13.35
N GLY A 456 -12.57 16.54 14.51
CA GLY A 456 -13.96 16.66 14.99
C GLY A 456 -14.61 15.34 15.39
N ARG A 457 -13.79 14.31 15.70
CA ARG A 457 -14.26 12.99 16.11
C ARG A 457 -14.06 12.76 17.61
N GLY A 458 -14.96 11.98 18.22
CA GLY A 458 -14.77 11.55 19.60
C GLY A 458 -13.63 10.51 19.70
N PRO A 459 -12.95 10.44 20.86
CA PRO A 459 -11.97 9.40 21.09
C PRO A 459 -12.65 8.03 21.08
N GLY A 460 -11.97 7.02 20.50
CA GLY A 460 -12.46 5.65 20.47
C GLY A 460 -13.39 5.31 19.32
N CYS A 461 -13.55 6.17 18.31
CA CYS A 461 -14.23 5.79 17.08
C CYS A 461 -13.50 4.61 16.39
N THR A 462 -14.25 3.76 15.68
CA THR A 462 -13.68 2.63 14.92
C THR A 462 -12.85 3.11 13.74
N GLU A 463 -11.94 2.28 13.23
CA GLU A 463 -11.19 2.61 11.99
C GLU A 463 -12.12 2.87 10.80
N ASN A 464 -13.22 2.11 10.70
CA ASN A 464 -14.19 2.31 9.63
C ASN A 464 -14.83 3.71 9.71
N GLU A 465 -15.21 4.17 10.91
CA GLU A 465 -15.77 5.52 11.09
C GLU A 465 -14.75 6.62 10.76
N ILE A 466 -13.47 6.41 11.08
CA ILE A 466 -12.38 7.32 10.68
C ILE A 466 -12.29 7.37 9.15
N VAL A 467 -12.23 6.22 8.49
CA VAL A 467 -12.07 6.12 7.03
C VAL A 467 -13.27 6.73 6.30
N VAL A 468 -14.50 6.45 6.75
CA VAL A 468 -15.72 7.06 6.20
C VAL A 468 -15.69 8.58 6.32
N HIS A 469 -15.23 9.10 7.47
CA HIS A 469 -15.11 10.53 7.67
C HIS A 469 -14.06 11.16 6.74
N LEU A 470 -12.90 10.52 6.60
CA LEU A 470 -11.83 11.00 5.71
C LEU A 470 -12.24 10.98 4.23
N PHE A 471 -13.01 9.99 3.79
CA PHE A 471 -13.56 10.01 2.43
C PHE A 471 -14.51 11.17 2.20
N LYS A 472 -15.37 11.53 3.18
CA LYS A 472 -16.24 12.71 3.11
C LYS A 472 -15.44 14.00 3.03
N LEU A 473 -14.38 14.14 3.83
CA LEU A 473 -13.47 15.30 3.77
C LEU A 473 -12.76 15.38 2.42
N TYR A 474 -12.30 14.25 1.89
CA TYR A 474 -11.65 14.20 0.58
C TYR A 474 -12.61 14.63 -0.55
N GLU A 475 -13.85 14.12 -0.54
CA GLU A 475 -14.88 14.53 -1.49
C GLU A 475 -15.10 16.05 -1.47
N GLN A 476 -15.27 16.64 -0.27
CA GLN A 476 -15.44 18.08 -0.09
C GLN A 476 -14.24 18.88 -0.62
N ALA A 477 -13.02 18.46 -0.27
CA ALA A 477 -11.80 19.13 -0.71
C ALA A 477 -11.58 18.99 -2.23
N SER A 478 -11.95 17.85 -2.82
CA SER A 478 -11.80 17.61 -4.27
C SER A 478 -12.79 18.41 -5.11
N ASN A 479 -13.98 18.70 -4.57
CA ASN A 479 -14.99 19.51 -5.24
C ASN A 479 -14.68 21.02 -5.18
N GLN A 480 -13.74 21.45 -4.33
CA GLN A 480 -13.29 22.84 -4.20
C GLN A 480 -12.01 23.16 -4.98
N ALA A 481 -11.31 22.15 -5.46
CA ALA A 481 -10.03 22.25 -6.18
C ALA A 481 -10.23 22.17 -7.71
#